data_230b4fad3e74032416f451f25fa4a208
#
_entry.id   230b4fad3e74032416f451f25fa4a208
#
_cell.length_a   1.000
_cell.length_b   1.000
_cell.length_c   1.000
_cell.angle_alpha   90.00
_cell.angle_beta   90.00
_cell.angle_gamma   90.00
#
_symmetry.space_group_name_H-M   'P 1'
#
loop_
_entity.id
_entity.type
_entity.pdbx_description
1 polymer ?
#
loop_
_entity_poly.entity_id
_entity_poly.type
_entity_poly.pdbx_seq_one_letter_code
_entity_poly.pdbx_strand_id
1 'polypeptide(L)'
;MQPLYAVYLQILKNLCTDLSEPVPLDGVDPSALYRLAEKHCSLPFLLPYFEQQPQFSALKQQTKQMLLSYYQLEHFTRLTFSLLLAEKIPCFLLKGISLAANYPIPEYRKLGDLDLYIPE
;
A
#
# COMPACT_ATOMS: atom_id res chain seq x y z
N MET A 1 -3.90 -4.76 -28.43
CA MET A 1 -3.06 -5.02 -27.25
C MET A 1 -3.10 -3.81 -26.35
N GLN A 2 -3.60 -3.98 -25.15
CA GLN A 2 -3.53 -2.88 -24.19
C GLN A 2 -2.10 -2.81 -23.64
N PRO A 3 -1.49 -1.64 -23.60
CA PRO A 3 -0.17 -1.48 -23.01
C PRO A 3 -0.22 -1.85 -21.52
N LEU A 4 0.79 -2.56 -21.04
CA LEU A 4 0.92 -2.97 -19.63
C LEU A 4 0.65 -1.81 -18.65
N TYR A 5 1.22 -0.65 -18.95
CA TYR A 5 1.05 0.55 -18.09
C TYR A 5 -0.39 1.06 -18.05
N ALA A 6 -1.12 0.97 -19.17
CA ALA A 6 -2.52 1.41 -19.19
C ALA A 6 -3.39 0.54 -18.28
N VAL A 7 -3.18 -0.77 -18.31
CA VAL A 7 -3.87 -1.72 -17.44
C VAL A 7 -3.51 -1.46 -15.96
N TYR A 8 -2.23 -1.30 -15.68
CA TYR A 8 -1.77 -1.00 -14.33
C TYR A 8 -2.38 0.30 -13.78
N LEU A 9 -2.36 1.37 -14.56
CA LEU A 9 -2.94 2.65 -14.16
C LEU A 9 -4.46 2.55 -13.96
N GLN A 10 -5.15 1.75 -14.78
CA GLN A 10 -6.60 1.54 -14.60
C GLN A 10 -6.90 0.81 -13.28
N ILE A 11 -6.09 -0.19 -12.93
CA ILE A 11 -6.20 -0.88 -11.63
C ILE A 11 -6.03 0.10 -10.46
N LEU A 12 -5.01 0.96 -10.52
CA LEU A 12 -4.78 1.97 -9.49
C LEU A 12 -5.95 2.97 -9.41
N LYS A 13 -6.42 3.42 -10.56
CA LYS A 13 -7.54 4.37 -10.65
C LYS A 13 -8.80 3.79 -10.03
N ASN A 14 -9.14 2.54 -10.33
CA ASN A 14 -10.31 1.88 -9.77
C ASN A 14 -10.28 1.86 -8.24
N LEU A 15 -9.12 1.58 -7.67
CA LEU A 15 -9.00 1.54 -6.22
C LEU A 15 -9.12 2.94 -5.58
N CYS A 16 -8.63 3.97 -6.25
CA CYS A 16 -8.62 5.34 -5.72
C CYS A 16 -9.94 6.09 -5.92
N THR A 17 -10.82 5.62 -6.80
CA THR A 17 -12.03 6.38 -7.21
C THR A 17 -13.34 5.69 -6.90
N ASP A 18 -13.35 4.55 -6.21
CA ASP A 18 -14.52 3.70 -5.99
C ASP A 18 -15.27 3.30 -7.29
N LEU A 19 -14.64 3.50 -8.43
CA LEU A 19 -15.17 3.07 -9.73
C LEU A 19 -14.77 1.62 -9.96
N SER A 20 -15.74 0.73 -10.00
CA SER A 20 -15.52 -0.68 -10.32
C SER A 20 -15.61 -0.92 -11.83
N GLU A 21 -14.80 -0.22 -12.62
CA GLU A 21 -14.71 -0.51 -14.05
C GLU A 21 -13.99 -1.84 -14.26
N PRO A 22 -14.52 -2.74 -15.10
CA PRO A 22 -13.82 -3.98 -15.41
C PRO A 22 -12.45 -3.68 -16.04
N VAL A 23 -11.42 -4.32 -15.54
CA VAL A 23 -10.07 -4.23 -16.13
C VAL A 23 -9.74 -5.58 -16.76
N PRO A 24 -9.91 -5.72 -18.07
CA PRO A 24 -9.55 -6.98 -18.72
C PRO A 24 -8.02 -7.15 -18.72
N LEU A 25 -7.57 -8.31 -18.28
CA LEU A 25 -6.16 -8.67 -18.30
C LEU A 25 -5.77 -9.36 -19.62
N ASP A 26 -6.70 -9.49 -20.55
CA ASP A 26 -6.47 -10.13 -21.85
C ASP A 26 -5.36 -9.41 -22.62
N GLY A 27 -4.37 -10.18 -23.06
CA GLY A 27 -3.23 -9.64 -23.79
C GLY A 27 -2.15 -8.98 -22.93
N VAL A 28 -2.28 -9.05 -21.60
CA VAL A 28 -1.26 -8.57 -20.66
C VAL A 28 -0.59 -9.79 -19.99
N ASP A 29 0.74 -9.81 -19.95
CA ASP A 29 1.47 -10.83 -19.22
C ASP A 29 1.31 -10.59 -17.71
N PRO A 30 0.68 -11.51 -16.95
CA PRO A 30 0.50 -11.35 -15.51
C PRO A 30 1.83 -11.22 -14.75
N SER A 31 2.88 -11.89 -15.21
CA SER A 31 4.21 -11.80 -14.60
C SER A 31 4.81 -10.41 -14.77
N ALA A 32 4.61 -9.78 -15.91
CA ALA A 32 5.07 -8.41 -16.15
C ALA A 32 4.29 -7.40 -15.29
N LEU A 33 2.97 -7.59 -15.17
CA LEU A 33 2.13 -6.77 -14.32
C LEU A 33 2.51 -6.90 -12.84
N TYR A 34 2.77 -8.12 -12.39
CA TYR A 34 3.25 -8.39 -11.03
C TYR A 34 4.57 -7.65 -10.73
N ARG A 35 5.57 -7.77 -11.62
CA ARG A 35 6.86 -7.08 -11.46
C ARG A 35 6.70 -5.56 -11.44
N LEU A 36 5.81 -5.02 -12.26
CA LEU A 36 5.54 -3.58 -12.29
C LEU A 36 4.94 -3.11 -10.95
N ALA A 37 3.94 -3.81 -10.45
CA ALA A 37 3.32 -3.50 -9.16
C ALA A 37 4.32 -3.67 -7.98
N GLU A 38 5.16 -4.69 -8.03
CA GLU A 38 6.21 -4.91 -7.03
C GLU A 38 7.19 -3.73 -7.00
N LYS A 39 7.66 -3.30 -8.17
CA LYS A 39 8.57 -2.15 -8.31
C LYS A 39 7.99 -0.87 -7.71
N HIS A 40 6.68 -0.68 -7.82
CA HIS A 40 6.00 0.50 -7.30
C HIS A 40 5.34 0.28 -5.94
N CYS A 41 5.66 -0.82 -5.26
CA CYS A 41 5.14 -1.15 -3.92
C CYS A 41 3.59 -1.17 -3.85
N SER A 42 2.94 -1.63 -4.91
CA SER A 42 1.49 -1.65 -5.07
C SER A 42 0.91 -3.05 -5.30
N LEU A 43 1.63 -4.10 -4.92
CA LEU A 43 1.20 -5.49 -5.10
C LEU A 43 -0.22 -5.76 -4.56
N PRO A 44 -0.64 -5.28 -3.37
CA PRO A 44 -1.97 -5.57 -2.86
C PRO A 44 -3.11 -5.15 -3.79
N PHE A 45 -2.89 -4.16 -4.64
CA PHE A 45 -3.89 -3.68 -5.59
C PHE A 45 -4.24 -4.71 -6.67
N LEU A 46 -3.38 -5.70 -6.87
CA LEU A 46 -3.60 -6.78 -7.84
C LEU A 46 -4.49 -7.90 -7.32
N LEU A 47 -4.74 -7.97 -6.00
CA LEU A 47 -5.47 -9.10 -5.39
C LEU A 47 -6.78 -9.44 -6.09
N PRO A 48 -7.68 -8.48 -6.40
CA PRO A 48 -8.96 -8.80 -7.04
C PRO A 48 -8.82 -9.37 -8.46
N TYR A 49 -7.67 -9.16 -9.10
CA TYR A 49 -7.45 -9.52 -10.50
C TYR A 49 -6.61 -10.79 -10.67
N PHE A 50 -6.00 -11.30 -9.60
CA PHE A 50 -5.02 -12.37 -9.66
C PHE A 50 -5.49 -13.71 -9.08
N GLU A 51 -6.76 -13.85 -8.68
CA GLU A 51 -7.28 -15.08 -8.05
C GLU A 51 -6.99 -16.34 -8.86
N GLN A 52 -7.04 -16.25 -10.18
CA GLN A 52 -6.80 -17.37 -11.09
C GLN A 52 -5.36 -17.45 -11.62
N GLN A 53 -4.48 -16.58 -11.14
CA GLN A 53 -3.11 -16.53 -11.62
C GLN A 53 -2.16 -17.33 -10.74
N PRO A 54 -1.09 -17.92 -11.31
CA PRO A 54 -0.10 -18.68 -10.51
C PRO A 54 0.58 -17.85 -9.41
N GLN A 55 0.68 -16.54 -9.60
CA GLN A 55 1.31 -15.62 -8.64
C GLN A 55 0.44 -15.30 -7.43
N PHE A 56 -0.82 -15.74 -7.40
CA PHE A 56 -1.77 -15.33 -6.36
C PHE A 56 -1.32 -15.72 -4.95
N SER A 57 -0.74 -16.90 -4.79
CA SER A 57 -0.23 -17.34 -3.48
C SER A 57 0.88 -16.43 -2.96
N ALA A 58 1.87 -16.11 -3.81
CA ALA A 58 2.94 -15.18 -3.47
C ALA A 58 2.40 -13.77 -3.19
N LEU A 59 1.44 -13.32 -3.97
CA LEU A 59 0.78 -12.02 -3.81
C LEU A 59 0.06 -11.91 -2.45
N LYS A 60 -0.66 -12.94 -2.04
CA LYS A 60 -1.30 -12.99 -0.71
C LYS A 60 -0.27 -12.95 0.41
N GLN A 61 0.84 -13.67 0.26
CA GLN A 61 1.92 -13.68 1.24
C GLN A 61 2.54 -12.29 1.40
N GLN A 62 2.86 -11.63 0.30
CA GLN A 62 3.42 -10.28 0.31
C GLN A 62 2.44 -9.27 0.91
N THR A 63 1.17 -9.35 0.56
CA THR A 63 0.13 -8.50 1.14
C THR A 63 0.02 -8.70 2.65
N LYS A 64 0.05 -9.94 3.11
CA LYS A 64 0.01 -10.26 4.55
C LYS A 64 1.20 -9.65 5.29
N GLN A 65 2.40 -9.70 4.71
CA GLN A 65 3.58 -9.08 5.29
C GLN A 65 3.44 -7.55 5.35
N MET A 66 2.88 -6.93 4.32
CA MET A 66 2.62 -5.49 4.33
C MET A 66 1.61 -5.08 5.40
N LEU A 67 0.54 -5.85 5.58
CA LEU A 67 -0.44 -5.65 6.64
C LEU A 67 0.22 -5.73 8.03
N LEU A 68 1.02 -6.74 8.24
CA LEU A 68 1.72 -6.93 9.51
C LEU A 68 2.66 -5.76 9.80
N SER A 69 3.45 -5.34 8.81
CA SER A 69 4.35 -4.19 8.94
C SER A 69 3.60 -2.90 9.23
N TYR A 70 2.45 -2.69 8.59
CA TYR A 70 1.59 -1.54 8.83
C TYR A 70 1.14 -1.48 10.31
N TYR A 71 0.60 -2.57 10.83
CA TYR A 71 0.09 -2.61 12.21
C TYR A 71 1.22 -2.52 13.24
N GLN A 72 2.38 -3.10 12.96
CA GLN A 72 3.55 -2.93 13.83
C GLN A 72 4.00 -1.47 13.90
N LEU A 73 4.06 -0.78 12.76
CA LEU A 73 4.44 0.62 12.72
C LEU A 73 3.37 1.52 13.35
N GLU A 74 2.09 1.22 13.14
CA GLU A 74 0.99 1.93 13.78
C GLU A 74 1.07 1.82 15.30
N HIS A 75 1.28 0.62 15.82
CA HIS A 75 1.45 0.40 17.26
C HIS A 75 2.66 1.15 17.82
N PHE A 76 3.80 1.06 17.14
CA PHE A 76 5.02 1.79 17.50
C PHE A 76 4.79 3.31 17.49
N THR A 77 4.08 3.82 16.49
CA THR A 77 3.73 5.23 16.39
C THR A 77 2.88 5.69 17.57
N ARG A 78 1.84 4.93 17.91
CA ARG A 78 0.97 5.25 19.07
C ARG A 78 1.74 5.26 20.39
N LEU A 79 2.61 4.28 20.58
CA LEU A 79 3.46 4.19 21.76
C LEU A 79 4.41 5.37 21.86
N THR A 80 5.08 5.72 20.75
CA THR A 80 6.00 6.86 20.68
C THR A 80 5.29 8.17 21.01
N PHE A 81 4.11 8.42 20.43
CA PHE A 81 3.32 9.60 20.75
C PHE A 81 2.90 9.65 22.21
N SER A 82 2.50 8.52 22.80
CA SER A 82 2.13 8.46 24.22
C SER A 82 3.29 8.83 25.13
N LEU A 83 4.50 8.37 24.81
CA LEU A 83 5.71 8.71 25.57
C LEU A 83 6.07 10.20 25.44
N LEU A 84 6.03 10.73 24.22
CA LEU A 84 6.33 12.16 24.00
C LEU A 84 5.31 13.08 24.67
N LEU A 85 4.03 12.72 24.64
CA LEU A 85 2.98 13.46 25.31
C LEU A 85 3.16 13.44 26.84
N ALA A 86 3.54 12.29 27.41
CA ALA A 86 3.81 12.18 28.85
C ALA A 86 4.95 13.10 29.28
N GLU A 87 5.96 13.28 28.43
CA GLU A 87 7.08 14.20 28.66
C GLU A 87 6.78 15.65 28.21
N LYS A 88 5.55 15.92 27.76
CA LYS A 88 5.11 17.23 27.25
C LYS A 88 5.94 17.74 26.06
N ILE A 89 6.40 16.81 25.22
CA ILE A 89 7.16 17.12 24.01
C ILE A 89 6.18 17.17 22.84
N PRO A 90 5.96 18.35 22.22
CA PRO A 90 5.13 18.42 21.03
C PRO A 90 5.82 17.77 19.84
N CYS A 91 5.06 17.05 19.03
CA CYS A 91 5.58 16.43 17.82
C CYS A 91 4.50 16.32 16.73
N PHE A 92 4.94 16.22 15.49
CA PHE A 92 4.08 16.04 14.33
C PHE A 92 4.55 14.84 13.52
N LEU A 93 3.57 14.06 13.03
CA LEU A 93 3.84 13.02 12.03
C LEU A 93 4.12 13.66 10.68
N LEU A 94 5.23 13.24 10.06
CA LEU A 94 5.54 13.57 8.67
C LEU A 94 5.28 12.35 7.80
N LYS A 95 4.81 12.56 6.57
CA LYS A 95 4.64 11.52 5.53
C LYS A 95 4.30 10.11 6.05
N GLY A 96 4.71 9.07 5.33
CA GLY A 96 4.60 7.69 5.79
C GLY A 96 3.18 7.31 6.28
N ILE A 97 3.06 6.96 7.55
CA ILE A 97 1.80 6.50 8.14
C ILE A 97 0.70 7.59 8.13
N SER A 98 1.06 8.86 8.21
CA SER A 98 0.09 9.95 8.11
C SER A 98 -0.53 10.04 6.72
N LEU A 99 0.24 9.78 5.67
CA LEU A 99 -0.26 9.72 4.29
C LEU A 99 -1.09 8.46 4.02
N ALA A 100 -0.79 7.37 4.69
CA ALA A 100 -1.55 6.12 4.54
C ALA A 100 -3.03 6.31 4.88
N ALA A 101 -3.36 7.21 5.80
CA ALA A 101 -4.74 7.52 6.17
C ALA A 101 -5.58 8.05 4.99
N ASN A 102 -4.94 8.58 3.94
CA ASN A 102 -5.60 9.06 2.72
C ASN A 102 -5.83 7.95 1.68
N TYR A 103 -5.29 6.76 1.88
CA TYR A 103 -5.54 5.62 1.01
C TYR A 103 -6.91 5.01 1.32
N PRO A 104 -7.64 4.51 0.31
CA PRO A 104 -8.89 3.78 0.55
C PRO A 104 -8.69 2.60 1.49
N ILE A 105 -7.55 1.92 1.37
CA ILE A 105 -7.11 0.87 2.27
C ILE A 105 -5.72 1.29 2.78
N PRO A 106 -5.63 1.93 3.96
CA PRO A 106 -4.37 2.45 4.49
C PRO A 106 -3.24 1.41 4.57
N GLU A 107 -3.59 0.16 4.87
CA GLU A 107 -2.68 -0.96 5.01
C GLU A 107 -1.97 -1.33 3.70
N TYR A 108 -2.49 -0.87 2.56
CA TYR A 108 -1.90 -1.16 1.24
C TYR A 108 -0.75 -0.22 0.87
N ARG A 109 -0.52 0.82 1.68
CA ARG A 109 0.67 1.63 1.54
C ARG A 109 1.85 0.93 2.22
N LYS A 110 2.93 0.66 1.46
CA LYS A 110 4.16 0.13 2.04
C LYS A 110 4.79 1.19 2.94
N LEU A 111 5.00 0.82 4.20
CA LEU A 111 5.63 1.67 5.22
C LEU A 111 6.99 1.10 5.61
N GLY A 112 7.94 1.97 5.92
CA GLY A 112 9.27 1.60 6.42
C GLY A 112 9.58 2.29 7.74
N ASP A 113 9.57 3.61 7.76
CA ASP A 113 10.07 4.41 8.86
C ASP A 113 8.96 5.25 9.49
N LEU A 114 9.17 5.60 10.76
CA LEU A 114 8.42 6.63 11.47
C LEU A 114 9.21 7.94 11.38
N ASP A 115 8.63 8.92 10.69
CA ASP A 115 9.20 10.26 10.58
C ASP A 115 8.45 11.23 11.46
N LEU A 116 9.16 11.85 12.40
CA LEU A 116 8.62 12.84 13.33
C LEU A 116 9.33 14.17 13.17
N TYR A 117 8.58 15.25 13.34
CA TYR A 117 9.12 16.59 13.53
C TYR A 117 8.87 17.02 14.97
N ILE A 118 9.94 17.41 15.66
CA ILE A 118 9.89 17.94 17.02
C ILE A 118 10.34 19.40 16.96
N PRO A 119 9.43 20.37 17.21
CA PRO A 119 9.80 21.78 17.22
C PRO A 119 10.84 22.09 18.30
N GLU A 120 11.73 23.04 18.04
CA GLU A 120 12.69 23.56 19.02
C GLU A 120 12.00 24.38 20.11
#